data_d1f5fdcfd49d47aa11183879ffa0b398
#
_entry.id   d1f5fdcfd49d47aa11183879ffa0b398
#
_cell.length_a   1.000
_cell.length_b   1.000
_cell.length_c   1.000
_cell.angle_alpha   90.00
_cell.angle_beta   90.00
_cell.angle_gamma   90.00
#
_symmetry.space_group_name_H-M   'P 1'
#
loop_
_entity.id
_entity.type
_entity.pdbx_description
1 polymer ?
#
loop_
_entity_poly.entity_id
_entity_poly.type
_entity_poly.pdbx_seq_one_letter_code
_entity_poly.pdbx_strand_id
1 'polypeptide(L)'
;MSLALGQKDPMPAAAPAGMPDDAVVVRGLNKTYRAKSGSAVQALIDIDLAIPRGSLYGLLGPNGAGKSTLINILAQLVIKTSGTAAIWGIDLDRQPRAAAAAIGVVPQELNIDPFFTPRELLELQAGLYGVPKAERRTMEILGNLGLADKSEAYARTLSGGMRRRLMVAKALVHTPPVLVLDEPTAGVDVELRQQLWSYVRQLNAAGTTVLLTTHYLEEAEELCDRIAIINHGRVIACEPTAVLLRRLDNKELVFILEEDLAGVPAPLARFEAQLQSPRRLMLRYQPSRTRIGEILAAVQAAGLNIVDMTTLEADLEDIFLQLTRRDSTGTGHAA
;
A
#
# COMPACT_ATOMS: atom_id res chain seq x y z
N MET A 1 -6.20 30.03 34.52
CA MET A 1 -6.81 28.78 34.98
C MET A 1 -7.99 28.51 34.06
N SER A 2 -7.80 27.74 33.01
CA SER A 2 -8.86 27.19 32.20
C SER A 2 -8.34 25.90 31.58
N LEU A 3 -8.94 24.78 32.03
CA LEU A 3 -8.61 23.41 31.62
C LEU A 3 -9.14 23.16 30.22
N ALA A 4 -8.26 22.80 29.29
CA ALA A 4 -8.63 22.29 27.98
C ALA A 4 -9.16 20.86 28.16
N LEU A 5 -10.46 20.68 27.88
CA LEU A 5 -11.12 19.38 27.80
C LEU A 5 -10.59 18.63 26.58
N GLY A 6 -10.02 17.46 26.82
CA GLY A 6 -9.60 16.54 25.76
C GLY A 6 -10.81 16.13 24.90
N GLN A 7 -10.71 16.39 23.62
CA GLN A 7 -11.59 15.77 22.62
C GLN A 7 -11.29 14.26 22.61
N LYS A 8 -12.25 13.46 23.07
CA LYS A 8 -12.30 12.04 22.80
C LYS A 8 -12.61 11.88 21.31
N ASP A 9 -11.74 11.20 20.58
CA ASP A 9 -12.05 10.71 19.23
C ASP A 9 -13.36 9.91 19.28
N PRO A 10 -14.30 10.14 18.35
CA PRO A 10 -15.52 9.36 18.32
C PRO A 10 -15.19 7.91 18.02
N MET A 11 -15.59 7.00 18.90
CA MET A 11 -15.56 5.56 18.63
C MET A 11 -16.27 5.30 17.29
N PRO A 12 -15.72 4.47 16.39
CA PRO A 12 -16.40 4.10 15.16
C PRO A 12 -17.74 3.48 15.53
N ALA A 13 -18.80 3.93 14.85
CA ALA A 13 -20.15 3.43 15.05
C ALA A 13 -20.18 1.90 14.89
N ALA A 14 -20.83 1.21 15.83
CA ALA A 14 -21.00 -0.23 15.79
C ALA A 14 -21.62 -0.64 14.44
N ALA A 15 -21.01 -1.64 13.79
CA ALA A 15 -21.48 -2.15 12.51
C ALA A 15 -22.92 -2.67 12.61
N PRO A 16 -23.73 -2.52 11.54
CA PRO A 16 -25.05 -3.15 11.49
C PRO A 16 -24.92 -4.66 11.68
N ALA A 17 -25.81 -5.26 12.45
CA ALA A 17 -25.83 -6.70 12.71
C ALA A 17 -25.88 -7.49 11.37
N GLY A 18 -24.89 -8.38 11.16
CA GLY A 18 -24.80 -9.25 9.98
C GLY A 18 -23.68 -8.91 8.98
N MET A 19 -22.93 -7.83 9.18
CA MET A 19 -21.75 -7.55 8.35
C MET A 19 -20.49 -8.23 8.92
N PRO A 20 -19.59 -8.78 8.06
CA PRO A 20 -18.35 -9.39 8.53
C PRO A 20 -17.40 -8.35 9.13
N ASP A 21 -16.60 -8.73 10.13
CA ASP A 21 -15.55 -7.88 10.70
C ASP A 21 -14.41 -7.66 9.70
N ASP A 22 -14.09 -8.68 8.91
CA ASP A 22 -13.09 -8.64 7.87
C ASP A 22 -13.75 -8.58 6.48
N ALA A 23 -13.31 -7.66 5.65
CA ALA A 23 -13.78 -7.51 4.27
C ALA A 23 -13.20 -8.57 3.33
N VAL A 24 -11.96 -9.01 3.58
CA VAL A 24 -11.30 -10.08 2.85
C VAL A 24 -10.66 -11.05 3.85
N VAL A 25 -10.92 -12.33 3.69
CA VAL A 25 -10.29 -13.39 4.50
C VAL A 25 -9.69 -14.44 3.58
N VAL A 26 -8.41 -14.70 3.76
CA VAL A 26 -7.65 -15.71 3.03
C VAL A 26 -7.02 -16.67 4.05
N ARG A 27 -7.15 -17.97 3.84
CA ARG A 27 -6.60 -18.98 4.77
C ARG A 27 -5.92 -20.11 4.01
N GLY A 28 -4.67 -20.37 4.35
CA GLY A 28 -3.85 -21.45 3.79
C GLY A 28 -3.79 -21.40 2.26
N LEU A 29 -3.81 -20.18 1.66
CA LEU A 29 -3.94 -20.04 0.22
C LEU A 29 -2.63 -20.38 -0.47
N ASN A 30 -2.72 -21.31 -1.42
CA ASN A 30 -1.58 -21.73 -2.24
C ASN A 30 -1.87 -21.55 -3.73
N LYS A 31 -0.83 -21.16 -4.47
CA LYS A 31 -0.86 -21.15 -5.94
C LYS A 31 0.43 -21.66 -6.52
N THR A 32 0.33 -22.73 -7.29
CA THR A 32 1.43 -23.28 -8.09
C THR A 32 1.07 -23.19 -9.57
N TYR A 33 1.91 -22.52 -10.34
CA TYR A 33 1.84 -22.54 -11.81
C TYR A 33 2.70 -23.69 -12.33
N ARG A 34 2.16 -24.45 -13.28
CA ARG A 34 2.88 -25.53 -13.95
C ARG A 34 3.12 -25.12 -15.40
N ALA A 35 4.39 -25.04 -15.80
CA ALA A 35 4.73 -24.83 -17.20
C ALA A 35 4.54 -26.12 -18.02
N LYS A 36 4.31 -25.99 -19.32
CA LYS A 36 4.23 -27.14 -20.24
C LYS A 36 5.54 -27.98 -20.25
N SER A 37 6.65 -27.36 -19.89
CA SER A 37 7.97 -28.01 -19.71
C SER A 37 8.08 -28.90 -18.46
N GLY A 38 7.05 -28.97 -17.62
CA GLY A 38 7.05 -29.74 -16.37
C GLY A 38 7.61 -28.97 -15.15
N SER A 39 8.20 -27.79 -15.34
CA SER A 39 8.63 -26.95 -14.20
C SER A 39 7.42 -26.39 -13.46
N ALA A 40 7.50 -26.37 -12.13
CA ALA A 40 6.47 -25.81 -11.27
C ALA A 40 7.03 -24.59 -10.52
N VAL A 41 6.28 -23.47 -10.56
CA VAL A 41 6.61 -22.26 -9.81
C VAL A 41 5.53 -22.03 -8.77
N GLN A 42 5.90 -22.07 -7.51
CA GLN A 42 5.01 -21.82 -6.39
C GLN A 42 4.97 -20.31 -6.14
N ALA A 43 3.88 -19.67 -6.58
CA ALA A 43 3.71 -18.23 -6.52
C ALA A 43 3.11 -17.74 -5.18
N LEU A 44 2.30 -18.58 -4.51
CA LEU A 44 1.78 -18.35 -3.16
C LEU A 44 1.94 -19.61 -2.34
N ILE A 45 2.38 -19.43 -1.09
CA ILE A 45 2.73 -20.49 -0.15
C ILE A 45 2.07 -20.19 1.19
N ASP A 46 1.01 -20.92 1.49
CA ASP A 46 0.31 -20.88 2.78
C ASP A 46 -0.01 -19.46 3.25
N ILE A 47 -0.68 -18.69 2.38
CA ILE A 47 -1.04 -17.31 2.68
C ILE A 47 -2.24 -17.28 3.61
N ASP A 48 -2.04 -16.69 4.79
CA ASP A 48 -3.07 -16.26 5.71
C ASP A 48 -3.13 -14.73 5.75
N LEU A 49 -4.30 -14.17 5.45
CA LEU A 49 -4.51 -12.72 5.41
C LEU A 49 -5.95 -12.38 5.80
N ALA A 50 -6.10 -11.43 6.71
CA ALA A 50 -7.38 -10.82 7.07
C ALA A 50 -7.30 -9.31 6.88
N ILE A 51 -8.19 -8.75 6.05
CA ILE A 51 -8.28 -7.32 5.78
C ILE A 51 -9.52 -6.79 6.49
N PRO A 52 -9.36 -5.97 7.54
CA PRO A 52 -10.48 -5.42 8.28
C PRO A 52 -11.39 -4.57 7.40
N ARG A 53 -12.69 -4.61 7.67
CA ARG A 53 -13.65 -3.78 6.96
C ARG A 53 -13.37 -2.29 7.21
N GLY A 54 -13.51 -1.48 6.14
CA GLY A 54 -13.32 -0.03 6.18
C GLY A 54 -11.86 0.39 6.34
N SER A 55 -10.90 -0.56 6.29
CA SER A 55 -9.47 -0.22 6.35
C SER A 55 -8.91 0.15 4.97
N LEU A 56 -7.88 0.97 4.97
CA LEU A 56 -6.98 1.18 3.85
C LEU A 56 -5.75 0.30 4.07
N TYR A 57 -5.66 -0.79 3.32
CA TYR A 57 -4.71 -1.88 3.55
C TYR A 57 -3.65 -1.95 2.47
N GLY A 58 -2.38 -1.90 2.86
CA GLY A 58 -1.23 -2.00 1.96
C GLY A 58 -0.77 -3.45 1.79
N LEU A 59 -0.50 -3.85 0.56
CA LEU A 59 0.13 -5.13 0.23
C LEU A 59 1.45 -4.85 -0.50
N LEU A 60 2.55 -4.97 0.21
CA LEU A 60 3.89 -4.64 -0.26
C LEU A 60 4.70 -5.89 -0.57
N GLY A 61 5.69 -5.74 -1.43
CA GLY A 61 6.64 -6.80 -1.76
C GLY A 61 7.35 -6.54 -3.08
N PRO A 62 8.49 -7.20 -3.34
CA PRO A 62 9.21 -7.05 -4.60
C PRO A 62 8.41 -7.59 -5.78
N ASN A 63 8.88 -7.28 -6.98
CA ASN A 63 8.33 -7.88 -8.20
C ASN A 63 8.51 -9.40 -8.15
N GLY A 64 7.45 -10.13 -8.49
CA GLY A 64 7.44 -11.59 -8.38
C GLY A 64 7.16 -12.15 -6.98
N ALA A 65 6.93 -11.32 -5.96
CA ALA A 65 6.62 -11.78 -4.60
C ALA A 65 5.28 -12.54 -4.46
N GLY A 66 4.37 -12.40 -5.43
CA GLY A 66 3.05 -13.05 -5.41
C GLY A 66 1.86 -12.07 -5.29
N LYS A 67 2.08 -10.76 -5.16
CA LYS A 67 1.02 -9.75 -4.99
C LYS A 67 -0.07 -9.84 -6.06
N SER A 68 0.30 -9.71 -7.33
CA SER A 68 -0.66 -9.78 -8.45
C SER A 68 -1.30 -11.16 -8.58
N THR A 69 -0.63 -12.24 -8.17
CA THR A 69 -1.25 -13.57 -8.11
C THR A 69 -2.36 -13.62 -7.07
N LEU A 70 -2.15 -13.07 -5.88
CA LEU A 70 -3.18 -12.96 -4.85
C LEU A 70 -4.36 -12.13 -5.32
N ILE A 71 -4.10 -10.94 -5.90
CA ILE A 71 -5.15 -10.07 -6.46
C ILE A 71 -5.94 -10.80 -7.54
N ASN A 72 -5.27 -11.47 -8.48
CA ASN A 72 -5.92 -12.20 -9.56
C ASN A 72 -6.77 -13.38 -9.06
N ILE A 73 -6.42 -14.00 -7.93
CA ILE A 73 -7.27 -15.01 -7.29
C ILE A 73 -8.50 -14.34 -6.68
N LEU A 74 -8.36 -13.23 -5.97
CA LEU A 74 -9.49 -12.47 -5.42
C LEU A 74 -10.41 -11.95 -6.52
N ALA A 75 -9.85 -11.50 -7.64
CA ALA A 75 -10.58 -11.09 -8.85
C ALA A 75 -11.17 -12.27 -9.65
N GLN A 76 -10.91 -13.52 -9.24
CA GLN A 76 -11.33 -14.76 -9.92
C GLN A 76 -10.77 -14.90 -11.35
N LEU A 77 -9.69 -14.21 -11.68
CA LEU A 77 -8.95 -14.35 -12.94
C LEU A 77 -7.98 -15.53 -12.91
N VAL A 78 -7.60 -15.98 -11.71
CA VAL A 78 -6.69 -17.11 -11.48
C VAL A 78 -7.32 -18.06 -10.46
N ILE A 79 -7.38 -19.35 -10.81
CA ILE A 79 -7.84 -20.39 -9.89
C ILE A 79 -6.71 -20.73 -8.92
N LYS A 80 -6.98 -20.69 -7.62
CA LYS A 80 -6.05 -21.15 -6.57
C LYS A 80 -5.75 -22.64 -6.66
N THR A 81 -4.64 -23.09 -6.09
CA THR A 81 -4.31 -24.52 -6.01
C THR A 81 -4.96 -25.16 -4.79
N SER A 82 -4.93 -24.50 -3.63
CA SER A 82 -5.57 -24.93 -2.38
C SER A 82 -5.80 -23.73 -1.45
N GLY A 83 -6.42 -23.98 -0.30
CA GLY A 83 -6.80 -22.97 0.67
C GLY A 83 -8.17 -22.34 0.38
N THR A 84 -8.58 -21.35 1.15
CA THR A 84 -9.87 -20.66 1.02
C THR A 84 -9.68 -19.16 0.90
N ALA A 85 -10.62 -18.50 0.20
CA ALA A 85 -10.70 -17.05 0.16
C ALA A 85 -12.16 -16.60 0.15
N ALA A 86 -12.46 -15.56 0.91
CA ALA A 86 -13.78 -14.97 0.99
C ALA A 86 -13.68 -13.44 0.89
N ILE A 87 -14.66 -12.82 0.23
CA ILE A 87 -14.81 -11.37 0.10
C ILE A 87 -16.16 -10.99 0.68
N TRP A 88 -16.17 -10.10 1.63
CA TRP A 88 -17.38 -9.65 2.33
C TRP A 88 -18.18 -10.82 2.94
N GLY A 89 -17.46 -11.82 3.46
CA GLY A 89 -18.05 -13.07 3.99
C GLY A 89 -18.51 -14.06 2.92
N ILE A 90 -18.36 -13.74 1.63
CA ILE A 90 -18.81 -14.56 0.50
C ILE A 90 -17.61 -15.42 0.01
N ASP A 91 -17.75 -16.74 0.10
CA ASP A 91 -16.72 -17.69 -0.34
C ASP A 91 -16.59 -17.68 -1.87
N LEU A 92 -15.36 -17.55 -2.38
CA LEU A 92 -15.06 -17.43 -3.81
C LEU A 92 -15.45 -18.70 -4.60
N ASP A 93 -15.34 -19.88 -4.01
CA ASP A 93 -15.63 -21.14 -4.70
C ASP A 93 -17.12 -21.47 -4.71
N ARG A 94 -17.80 -21.12 -3.59
CA ARG A 94 -19.22 -21.45 -3.42
C ARG A 94 -20.15 -20.47 -4.13
N GLN A 95 -19.79 -19.18 -4.11
CA GLN A 95 -20.61 -18.09 -4.64
C GLN A 95 -19.80 -17.12 -5.51
N PRO A 96 -19.19 -17.59 -6.62
CA PRO A 96 -18.23 -16.80 -7.40
C PRO A 96 -18.83 -15.50 -7.96
N ARG A 97 -20.07 -15.51 -8.43
CA ARG A 97 -20.70 -14.29 -8.96
C ARG A 97 -20.99 -13.24 -7.88
N ALA A 98 -21.44 -13.68 -6.71
CA ALA A 98 -21.69 -12.76 -5.59
C ALA A 98 -20.36 -12.18 -5.05
N ALA A 99 -19.30 -13.00 -4.95
CA ALA A 99 -17.98 -12.53 -4.58
C ALA A 99 -17.40 -11.53 -5.60
N ALA A 100 -17.60 -11.76 -6.91
CA ALA A 100 -17.19 -10.81 -7.95
C ALA A 100 -17.96 -9.47 -7.87
N ALA A 101 -19.24 -9.49 -7.45
CA ALA A 101 -20.01 -8.28 -7.23
C ALA A 101 -19.59 -7.50 -5.96
N ALA A 102 -18.90 -8.16 -5.02
CA ALA A 102 -18.42 -7.53 -3.79
C ALA A 102 -17.03 -6.88 -3.94
N ILE A 103 -16.39 -6.97 -5.11
CA ILE A 103 -15.04 -6.45 -5.34
C ILE A 103 -14.96 -5.65 -6.65
N GLY A 104 -14.32 -4.48 -6.59
CA GLY A 104 -13.87 -3.74 -7.76
C GLY A 104 -12.35 -3.85 -7.87
N VAL A 105 -11.82 -4.15 -9.05
CA VAL A 105 -10.38 -4.32 -9.25
C VAL A 105 -9.88 -3.39 -10.34
N VAL A 106 -8.85 -2.63 -10.01
CA VAL A 106 -8.09 -1.78 -10.93
C VAL A 106 -6.75 -2.46 -11.17
N PRO A 107 -6.55 -3.11 -12.33
CA PRO A 107 -5.30 -3.80 -12.64
C PRO A 107 -4.16 -2.81 -12.94
N GLN A 108 -2.94 -3.30 -12.86
CA GLN A 108 -1.73 -2.55 -13.18
C GLN A 108 -1.72 -2.10 -14.66
N GLU A 109 -2.16 -2.96 -15.57
CA GLU A 109 -2.22 -2.65 -17.01
C GLU A 109 -3.47 -1.86 -17.39
N LEU A 110 -3.32 -0.91 -18.33
CA LEU A 110 -4.41 -0.08 -18.85
C LEU A 110 -5.17 -0.82 -19.94
N ASN A 111 -6.05 -1.72 -19.54
CA ASN A 111 -6.89 -2.48 -20.47
C ASN A 111 -8.24 -1.73 -20.72
N ILE A 112 -8.18 -0.70 -21.56
CA ILE A 112 -9.35 0.09 -22.00
C ILE A 112 -9.46 -0.04 -23.51
N ASP A 113 -10.66 -0.38 -23.98
CA ASP A 113 -10.95 -0.37 -25.41
C ASP A 113 -10.88 1.09 -25.93
N PRO A 114 -10.02 1.38 -26.91
CA PRO A 114 -9.74 2.72 -27.39
C PRO A 114 -10.95 3.38 -28.11
N PHE A 115 -11.95 2.61 -28.50
CA PHE A 115 -13.11 3.07 -29.28
C PHE A 115 -14.35 3.39 -28.45
N PHE A 116 -14.34 3.11 -27.14
CA PHE A 116 -15.40 3.55 -26.24
C PHE A 116 -15.11 4.95 -25.67
N THR A 117 -16.18 5.69 -25.40
CA THR A 117 -16.11 6.88 -24.55
C THR A 117 -16.14 6.46 -23.07
N PRO A 118 -15.65 7.30 -22.14
CA PRO A 118 -15.77 7.04 -20.69
C PRO A 118 -17.18 6.69 -20.26
N ARG A 119 -18.18 7.45 -20.75
CA ARG A 119 -19.57 7.19 -20.43
C ARG A 119 -20.03 5.82 -20.92
N GLU A 120 -19.82 5.51 -22.20
CA GLU A 120 -20.21 4.22 -22.77
C GLU A 120 -19.56 3.04 -22.04
N LEU A 121 -18.27 3.17 -21.71
CA LEU A 121 -17.53 2.13 -20.99
C LEU A 121 -18.14 1.87 -19.61
N LEU A 122 -18.46 2.92 -18.85
CA LEU A 122 -19.06 2.78 -17.52
C LEU A 122 -20.49 2.23 -17.62
N GLU A 123 -21.29 2.71 -18.56
CA GLU A 123 -22.64 2.22 -18.80
C GLU A 123 -22.67 0.73 -19.17
N LEU A 124 -21.77 0.31 -20.06
CA LEU A 124 -21.59 -1.10 -20.41
C LEU A 124 -21.22 -1.93 -19.19
N GLN A 125 -20.21 -1.47 -18.42
CA GLN A 125 -19.72 -2.18 -17.24
C GLN A 125 -20.80 -2.29 -16.16
N ALA A 126 -21.54 -1.21 -15.90
CA ALA A 126 -22.68 -1.21 -14.97
C ALA A 126 -23.76 -2.22 -15.41
N GLY A 127 -24.01 -2.31 -16.72
CA GLY A 127 -24.92 -3.30 -17.29
C GLY A 127 -24.46 -4.74 -17.08
N LEU A 128 -23.16 -5.02 -17.21
CA LEU A 128 -22.59 -6.34 -16.96
C LEU A 128 -22.71 -6.78 -15.50
N TYR A 129 -22.65 -5.83 -14.56
CA TYR A 129 -22.91 -6.08 -13.13
C TYR A 129 -24.40 -6.08 -12.77
N GLY A 130 -25.30 -5.87 -13.74
CA GLY A 130 -26.75 -5.85 -13.50
C GLY A 130 -27.28 -4.61 -12.79
N VAL A 131 -26.51 -3.50 -12.79
CA VAL A 131 -26.94 -2.23 -12.18
C VAL A 131 -28.07 -1.64 -13.02
N PRO A 132 -29.29 -1.44 -12.45
CA PRO A 132 -30.41 -0.83 -13.15
C PRO A 132 -30.06 0.57 -13.68
N LYS A 133 -30.56 0.94 -14.85
CA LYS A 133 -30.23 2.25 -15.46
C LYS A 133 -30.51 3.44 -14.53
N ALA A 134 -31.59 3.37 -13.75
CA ALA A 134 -31.96 4.43 -12.81
C ALA A 134 -31.02 4.59 -11.61
N GLU A 135 -30.21 3.55 -11.30
CA GLU A 135 -29.28 3.53 -10.18
C GLU A 135 -27.83 3.80 -10.58
N ARG A 136 -27.58 3.92 -11.89
CA ARG A 136 -26.22 4.18 -12.42
C ARG A 136 -25.74 5.57 -12.08
N ARG A 137 -24.56 5.65 -11.49
CA ARG A 137 -23.92 6.89 -11.06
C ARG A 137 -22.79 7.32 -12.00
N THR A 138 -22.90 6.99 -13.29
CA THR A 138 -21.86 7.17 -14.31
C THR A 138 -21.28 8.58 -14.31
N MET A 139 -22.12 9.62 -14.45
CA MET A 139 -21.64 11.00 -14.52
C MET A 139 -21.10 11.51 -13.18
N GLU A 140 -21.65 11.05 -12.07
CA GLU A 140 -21.15 11.37 -10.74
C GLU A 140 -19.74 10.79 -10.54
N ILE A 141 -19.53 9.52 -10.87
CA ILE A 141 -18.22 8.84 -10.78
C ILE A 141 -17.20 9.55 -11.68
N LEU A 142 -17.56 9.87 -12.92
CA LEU A 142 -16.69 10.61 -13.84
C LEU A 142 -16.37 12.01 -13.31
N GLY A 143 -17.34 12.69 -12.71
CA GLY A 143 -17.14 14.01 -12.09
C GLY A 143 -16.14 13.97 -10.94
N ASN A 144 -16.30 13.02 -10.02
CA ASN A 144 -15.41 12.83 -8.87
C ASN A 144 -13.96 12.50 -9.26
N LEU A 145 -13.77 11.93 -10.45
CA LEU A 145 -12.45 11.60 -11.01
C LEU A 145 -11.94 12.64 -12.02
N GLY A 146 -12.64 13.79 -12.17
CA GLY A 146 -12.24 14.86 -13.09
C GLY A 146 -12.24 14.43 -14.56
N LEU A 147 -13.22 13.62 -14.96
CA LEU A 147 -13.41 13.11 -16.32
C LEU A 147 -14.76 13.52 -16.95
N ALA A 148 -15.55 14.35 -16.27
CA ALA A 148 -16.88 14.72 -16.73
C ALA A 148 -16.86 15.46 -18.10
N ASP A 149 -15.88 16.36 -18.30
CA ASP A 149 -15.66 17.11 -19.54
C ASP A 149 -15.16 16.24 -20.70
N LYS A 150 -14.69 15.04 -20.39
CA LYS A 150 -14.18 14.03 -21.36
C LYS A 150 -15.12 12.84 -21.51
N SER A 151 -16.32 12.89 -20.93
CA SER A 151 -17.25 11.75 -20.89
C SER A 151 -17.61 11.23 -22.28
N GLU A 152 -17.61 12.09 -23.30
CA GLU A 152 -17.94 11.77 -24.70
C GLU A 152 -16.69 11.68 -25.63
N ALA A 153 -15.50 11.89 -25.09
CA ALA A 153 -14.27 11.77 -25.86
C ALA A 153 -13.83 10.29 -25.93
N TYR A 154 -13.36 9.82 -27.08
CA TYR A 154 -12.87 8.46 -27.19
C TYR A 154 -11.69 8.20 -26.26
N ALA A 155 -11.64 7.02 -25.63
CA ALA A 155 -10.59 6.63 -24.68
C ALA A 155 -9.17 6.71 -25.27
N ARG A 156 -8.99 6.54 -26.57
CA ARG A 156 -7.71 6.72 -27.28
C ARG A 156 -7.16 8.14 -27.21
N THR A 157 -8.02 9.15 -27.02
CA THR A 157 -7.62 10.56 -26.95
C THR A 157 -7.27 11.01 -25.53
N LEU A 158 -7.50 10.16 -24.54
CA LEU A 158 -7.20 10.45 -23.15
C LEU A 158 -5.70 10.27 -22.85
N SER A 159 -5.16 11.11 -21.98
CA SER A 159 -3.82 10.92 -21.44
C SER A 159 -3.68 9.61 -20.62
N GLY A 160 -2.46 9.18 -20.33
CA GLY A 160 -2.22 8.00 -19.50
C GLY A 160 -2.89 8.11 -18.11
N GLY A 161 -2.75 9.26 -17.46
CA GLY A 161 -3.38 9.53 -16.16
C GLY A 161 -4.92 9.56 -16.25
N MET A 162 -5.49 10.12 -17.32
CA MET A 162 -6.94 10.08 -17.54
C MET A 162 -7.45 8.64 -17.73
N ARG A 163 -6.73 7.83 -18.50
CA ARG A 163 -7.06 6.41 -18.66
C ARG A 163 -6.96 5.64 -17.34
N ARG A 164 -5.97 5.94 -16.51
CA ARG A 164 -5.85 5.34 -15.17
C ARG A 164 -7.06 5.68 -14.30
N ARG A 165 -7.48 6.95 -14.25
CA ARG A 165 -8.69 7.38 -13.53
C ARG A 165 -9.96 6.73 -14.09
N LEU A 166 -10.04 6.53 -15.40
CA LEU A 166 -11.16 5.83 -16.03
C LEU A 166 -11.21 4.34 -15.62
N MET A 167 -10.06 3.69 -15.41
CA MET A 167 -10.03 2.33 -14.85
C MET A 167 -10.57 2.27 -13.42
N VAL A 168 -10.23 3.28 -12.59
CA VAL A 168 -10.81 3.40 -11.25
C VAL A 168 -12.32 3.62 -11.32
N ALA A 169 -12.78 4.52 -12.21
CA ALA A 169 -14.20 4.73 -12.46
C ALA A 169 -14.93 3.43 -12.82
N LYS A 170 -14.34 2.65 -13.73
CA LYS A 170 -14.87 1.35 -14.17
C LYS A 170 -15.02 0.36 -13.03
N ALA A 171 -14.08 0.31 -12.09
CA ALA A 171 -14.12 -0.59 -10.94
C ALA A 171 -15.20 -0.20 -9.91
N LEU A 172 -15.72 1.03 -9.95
CA LEU A 172 -16.67 1.56 -8.97
C LEU A 172 -18.14 1.57 -9.44
N VAL A 173 -18.43 1.21 -10.70
CA VAL A 173 -19.78 1.34 -11.29
C VAL A 173 -20.86 0.55 -10.54
N HIS A 174 -20.50 -0.53 -9.86
CA HIS A 174 -21.40 -1.40 -9.09
C HIS A 174 -21.29 -1.18 -7.58
N THR A 175 -20.62 -0.10 -7.15
CA THR A 175 -20.46 0.33 -5.75
C THR A 175 -19.95 -0.82 -4.84
N PRO A 176 -18.81 -1.44 -5.17
CA PRO A 176 -18.32 -2.60 -4.42
C PRO A 176 -17.88 -2.19 -3.00
N PRO A 177 -18.14 -3.03 -1.97
CA PRO A 177 -17.63 -2.77 -0.62
C PRO A 177 -16.11 -2.95 -0.49
N VAL A 178 -15.46 -3.63 -1.45
CA VAL A 178 -14.01 -3.83 -1.51
C VAL A 178 -13.46 -3.31 -2.83
N LEU A 179 -12.48 -2.40 -2.77
CA LEU A 179 -11.75 -1.88 -3.92
C LEU A 179 -10.30 -2.34 -3.86
N VAL A 180 -9.82 -2.96 -4.93
CA VAL A 180 -8.41 -3.35 -5.08
C VAL A 180 -7.76 -2.47 -6.14
N LEU A 181 -6.63 -1.86 -5.77
CA LEU A 181 -5.84 -0.99 -6.62
C LEU A 181 -4.45 -1.60 -6.80
N ASP A 182 -4.16 -2.17 -7.97
CA ASP A 182 -2.86 -2.77 -8.26
C ASP A 182 -1.94 -1.73 -8.93
N GLU A 183 -1.01 -1.18 -8.16
CA GLU A 183 -0.07 -0.13 -8.57
C GLU A 183 -0.74 1.05 -9.30
N PRO A 184 -1.75 1.69 -8.70
CA PRO A 184 -2.62 2.64 -9.41
C PRO A 184 -1.93 3.94 -9.83
N THR A 185 -0.78 4.27 -9.26
CA THR A 185 -0.02 5.50 -9.49
C THR A 185 1.23 5.32 -10.34
N ALA A 186 1.49 4.09 -10.82
CA ALA A 186 2.62 3.82 -11.69
C ALA A 186 2.56 4.68 -12.98
N GLY A 187 3.58 5.53 -13.19
CA GLY A 187 3.66 6.43 -14.34
C GLY A 187 2.67 7.61 -14.33
N VAL A 188 2.10 7.94 -13.18
CA VAL A 188 1.21 9.10 -12.97
C VAL A 188 2.01 10.24 -12.35
N ASP A 189 1.78 11.48 -12.81
CA ASP A 189 2.41 12.67 -12.22
C ASP A 189 1.90 12.94 -10.80
N VAL A 190 2.62 13.81 -10.06
CA VAL A 190 2.38 14.06 -8.62
C VAL A 190 0.99 14.64 -8.37
N GLU A 191 0.53 15.58 -9.21
CA GLU A 191 -0.76 16.24 -9.01
C GLU A 191 -1.93 15.26 -9.20
N LEU A 192 -1.89 14.47 -10.27
CA LEU A 192 -2.90 13.44 -10.55
C LEU A 192 -2.89 12.33 -9.50
N ARG A 193 -1.71 12.00 -8.95
CA ARG A 193 -1.56 11.05 -7.84
C ARG A 193 -2.30 11.56 -6.60
N GLN A 194 -2.09 12.82 -6.22
CA GLN A 194 -2.77 13.43 -5.07
C GLN A 194 -4.29 13.48 -5.23
N GLN A 195 -4.79 13.79 -6.43
CA GLN A 195 -6.22 13.75 -6.73
C GLN A 195 -6.80 12.34 -6.57
N LEU A 196 -6.10 11.32 -7.08
CA LEU A 196 -6.52 9.93 -6.92
C LEU A 196 -6.57 9.52 -5.45
N TRP A 197 -5.54 9.85 -4.67
CA TRP A 197 -5.48 9.53 -3.24
C TRP A 197 -6.56 10.25 -2.43
N SER A 198 -6.84 11.52 -2.74
CA SER A 198 -7.95 12.24 -2.13
C SER A 198 -9.27 11.52 -2.35
N TYR A 199 -9.53 11.05 -3.58
CA TYR A 199 -10.75 10.32 -3.90
C TYR A 199 -10.80 8.93 -3.22
N VAL A 200 -9.69 8.21 -3.18
CA VAL A 200 -9.60 6.92 -2.48
C VAL A 200 -9.86 7.07 -0.98
N ARG A 201 -9.33 8.14 -0.34
CA ARG A 201 -9.62 8.46 1.06
C ARG A 201 -11.11 8.78 1.29
N GLN A 202 -11.75 9.50 0.37
CA GLN A 202 -13.20 9.77 0.44
C GLN A 202 -14.03 8.48 0.35
N LEU A 203 -13.68 7.56 -0.55
CA LEU A 203 -14.34 6.25 -0.66
C LEU A 203 -14.16 5.43 0.62
N ASN A 204 -12.95 5.43 1.17
CA ASN A 204 -12.66 4.72 2.41
C ASN A 204 -13.41 5.33 3.60
N ALA A 205 -13.45 6.65 3.74
CA ALA A 205 -14.24 7.36 4.75
C ALA A 205 -15.76 7.09 4.62
N ALA A 206 -16.23 6.80 3.40
CA ALA A 206 -17.61 6.37 3.13
C ALA A 206 -17.86 4.87 3.43
N GLY A 207 -16.84 4.13 3.90
CA GLY A 207 -16.94 2.74 4.33
C GLY A 207 -16.41 1.70 3.34
N THR A 208 -15.89 2.09 2.17
CA THR A 208 -15.24 1.16 1.23
C THR A 208 -13.91 0.68 1.81
N THR A 209 -13.71 -0.64 1.85
CA THR A 209 -12.41 -1.23 2.17
C THR A 209 -11.50 -1.15 0.96
N VAL A 210 -10.28 -0.67 1.13
CA VAL A 210 -9.33 -0.53 0.02
C VAL A 210 -8.12 -1.41 0.25
N LEU A 211 -7.79 -2.25 -0.72
CA LEU A 211 -6.53 -2.99 -0.81
C LEU A 211 -5.66 -2.34 -1.88
N LEU A 212 -4.53 -1.78 -1.45
CA LEU A 212 -3.57 -1.09 -2.30
C LEU A 212 -2.31 -1.93 -2.44
N THR A 213 -1.86 -2.19 -3.67
CA THR A 213 -0.46 -2.55 -3.90
C THR A 213 0.30 -1.35 -4.41
N THR A 214 1.48 -1.18 -3.91
CA THR A 214 2.43 -0.18 -4.41
C THR A 214 3.86 -0.66 -4.17
N HIS A 215 4.78 -0.18 -4.98
CA HIS A 215 6.22 -0.28 -4.73
C HIS A 215 6.79 1.04 -4.18
N TYR A 216 5.96 2.10 -4.11
CA TYR A 216 6.30 3.35 -3.44
C TYR A 216 5.92 3.22 -1.96
N LEU A 217 6.92 3.03 -1.13
CA LEU A 217 6.73 2.79 0.31
C LEU A 217 6.13 3.99 1.03
N GLU A 218 6.51 5.21 0.60
CA GLU A 218 5.93 6.47 1.07
C GLU A 218 4.40 6.52 0.91
N GLU A 219 3.86 5.98 -0.21
CA GLU A 219 2.41 5.93 -0.41
C GLU A 219 1.72 5.00 0.60
N ALA A 220 2.33 3.84 0.85
CA ALA A 220 1.78 2.89 1.82
C ALA A 220 1.85 3.44 3.25
N GLU A 221 2.91 4.16 3.59
CA GLU A 221 3.08 4.83 4.88
C GLU A 221 2.04 5.93 5.09
N GLU A 222 1.83 6.78 4.07
CA GLU A 222 0.91 7.91 4.15
C GLU A 222 -0.57 7.47 4.14
N LEU A 223 -0.90 6.40 3.41
CA LEU A 223 -2.28 6.03 3.13
C LEU A 223 -2.79 4.87 3.97
N CYS A 224 -1.96 3.87 4.25
CA CYS A 224 -2.45 2.60 4.77
C CYS A 224 -2.49 2.56 6.30
N ASP A 225 -3.59 2.07 6.85
CA ASP A 225 -3.74 1.80 8.29
C ASP A 225 -2.91 0.59 8.71
N ARG A 226 -2.84 -0.41 7.84
CA ARG A 226 -2.12 -1.68 8.04
C ARG A 226 -1.41 -2.07 6.76
N ILE A 227 -0.29 -2.74 6.93
CA ILE A 227 0.54 -3.22 5.82
C ILE A 227 0.85 -4.70 6.01
N ALA A 228 0.62 -5.48 4.96
CA ALA A 228 1.19 -6.82 4.82
C ALA A 228 2.36 -6.78 3.84
N ILE A 229 3.44 -7.45 4.19
CA ILE A 229 4.61 -7.62 3.34
C ILE A 229 4.64 -9.06 2.85
N ILE A 230 4.64 -9.24 1.52
CA ILE A 230 4.79 -10.54 0.88
C ILE A 230 6.19 -10.64 0.27
N ASN A 231 6.87 -11.75 0.54
CA ASN A 231 8.14 -12.10 -0.08
C ASN A 231 8.17 -13.59 -0.43
N HIS A 232 8.66 -13.94 -1.63
CA HIS A 232 8.70 -15.32 -2.11
C HIS A 232 7.42 -16.13 -1.89
N GLY A 233 6.27 -15.50 -2.13
CA GLY A 233 4.95 -16.12 -1.99
C GLY A 233 4.46 -16.31 -0.55
N ARG A 234 5.12 -15.75 0.46
CA ARG A 234 4.73 -15.84 1.88
C ARG A 234 4.49 -14.46 2.48
N VAL A 235 3.56 -14.36 3.41
CA VAL A 235 3.40 -13.16 4.25
C VAL A 235 4.47 -13.18 5.33
N ILE A 236 5.39 -12.21 5.29
CA ILE A 236 6.51 -12.10 6.25
C ILE A 236 6.23 -11.09 7.37
N ALA A 237 5.30 -10.17 7.15
CA ALA A 237 4.81 -9.24 8.16
C ALA A 237 3.36 -8.83 7.83
N CYS A 238 2.56 -8.57 8.87
CA CYS A 238 1.19 -8.07 8.73
C CYS A 238 0.81 -7.27 9.98
N GLU A 239 0.99 -5.95 9.95
CA GLU A 239 0.88 -5.10 11.14
C GLU A 239 0.28 -3.73 10.84
N PRO A 240 -0.22 -3.00 11.87
CA PRO A 240 -0.50 -1.58 11.73
C PRO A 240 0.73 -0.82 11.25
N THR A 241 0.56 0.13 10.33
CA THR A 241 1.66 0.93 9.75
C THR A 241 2.51 1.58 10.83
N ALA A 242 1.88 2.19 11.84
CA ALA A 242 2.57 2.80 12.96
C ALA A 242 3.42 1.81 13.79
N VAL A 243 3.05 0.52 13.84
CA VAL A 243 3.83 -0.51 14.54
C VAL A 243 5.03 -0.93 13.72
N LEU A 244 4.86 -1.09 12.39
CA LEU A 244 5.98 -1.37 11.47
C LEU A 244 7.04 -0.27 11.55
N LEU A 245 6.64 1.01 11.49
CA LEU A 245 7.53 2.15 11.61
C LEU A 245 8.28 2.20 12.95
N ARG A 246 7.63 1.82 14.05
CA ARG A 246 8.27 1.77 15.38
C ARG A 246 9.28 0.63 15.54
N ARG A 247 9.22 -0.42 14.71
CA ARG A 247 10.21 -1.53 14.75
C ARG A 247 11.60 -1.08 14.36
N LEU A 248 11.71 -0.03 13.60
CA LEU A 248 12.96 0.65 13.35
C LEU A 248 13.18 1.70 14.43
N ASP A 249 13.61 1.26 15.60
CA ASP A 249 14.11 2.15 16.65
C ASP A 249 15.47 2.76 16.27
N ASN A 250 15.64 3.07 14.98
CA ASN A 250 16.83 3.72 14.45
C ASN A 250 16.44 5.05 13.84
N LYS A 251 17.05 6.14 14.31
CA LYS A 251 16.96 7.47 13.72
C LYS A 251 18.34 7.91 13.26
N GLU A 252 18.36 8.66 12.20
CA GLU A 252 19.57 9.30 11.68
C GLU A 252 19.54 10.80 11.99
N LEU A 253 20.62 11.31 12.57
CA LEU A 253 20.88 12.72 12.72
C LEU A 253 21.94 13.12 11.72
N VAL A 254 21.61 14.04 10.83
CA VAL A 254 22.55 14.62 9.87
C VAL A 254 22.90 16.02 10.35
N PHE A 255 24.20 16.22 10.60
CA PHE A 255 24.76 17.51 11.00
C PHE A 255 25.48 18.14 9.82
N ILE A 256 25.18 19.39 9.55
CA ILE A 256 25.98 20.25 8.67
C ILE A 256 26.94 21.03 9.55
N LEU A 257 28.24 20.90 9.30
CA LEU A 257 29.31 21.47 10.10
C LEU A 257 29.87 22.74 9.44
N GLU A 258 30.39 23.63 10.28
CA GLU A 258 31.06 24.85 9.81
C GLU A 258 32.40 24.54 9.14
N GLU A 259 33.15 23.59 9.68
CA GLU A 259 34.47 23.20 9.23
C GLU A 259 34.52 21.84 8.56
N ASP A 260 35.49 21.63 7.69
CA ASP A 260 35.72 20.37 7.01
C ASP A 260 36.32 19.34 7.98
N LEU A 261 35.74 18.13 8.04
CA LEU A 261 36.28 17.01 8.79
C LEU A 261 37.12 16.09 7.90
N ALA A 262 38.28 15.68 8.37
CA ALA A 262 39.11 14.66 7.74
C ALA A 262 38.66 13.22 8.07
N GLY A 263 37.83 13.06 9.11
CA GLY A 263 37.33 11.75 9.56
C GLY A 263 36.40 11.88 10.75
N VAL A 264 35.76 10.78 11.15
CA VAL A 264 34.85 10.76 12.30
C VAL A 264 35.65 10.86 13.60
N PRO A 265 35.38 11.87 14.48
CA PRO A 265 36.01 11.97 15.78
C PRO A 265 35.71 10.77 16.69
N ALA A 266 36.72 10.32 17.44
CA ALA A 266 36.62 9.14 18.31
C ALA A 266 35.43 9.15 19.30
N PRO A 267 35.03 10.29 19.91
CA PRO A 267 33.85 10.33 20.81
C PRO A 267 32.53 10.01 20.11
N LEU A 268 32.45 10.16 18.79
CA LEU A 268 31.24 9.94 18.00
C LEU A 268 31.15 8.55 17.40
N ALA A 269 32.22 7.76 17.42
CA ALA A 269 32.25 6.40 16.87
C ALA A 269 31.19 5.46 17.50
N ARG A 270 30.84 5.70 18.77
CA ARG A 270 29.79 4.93 19.48
C ARG A 270 28.37 5.10 18.93
N PHE A 271 28.13 6.11 18.11
CA PHE A 271 26.82 6.41 17.50
C PHE A 271 26.74 5.98 16.03
N GLU A 272 27.56 5.01 15.60
CA GLU A 272 27.62 4.58 14.19
C GLU A 272 27.77 5.78 13.23
N ALA A 273 28.68 6.70 13.59
CA ALA A 273 28.86 7.93 12.85
C ALA A 273 29.54 7.67 11.49
N GLN A 274 29.06 8.33 10.45
CA GLN A 274 29.60 8.28 9.10
C GLN A 274 29.76 9.68 8.53
N LEU A 275 30.90 9.96 7.91
CA LEU A 275 31.17 11.20 7.20
C LEU A 275 30.68 11.04 5.75
N GLN A 276 29.56 11.65 5.39
CA GLN A 276 28.99 11.59 4.03
C GLN A 276 29.70 12.55 3.07
N SER A 277 30.15 13.67 3.58
CA SER A 277 31.00 14.65 2.90
C SER A 277 31.80 15.43 3.96
N PRO A 278 32.84 16.22 3.59
CA PRO A 278 33.68 16.93 4.59
C PRO A 278 32.93 17.72 5.65
N ARG A 279 31.74 18.23 5.34
CA ARG A 279 30.89 19.00 6.27
C ARG A 279 29.59 18.31 6.65
N ARG A 280 29.34 17.07 6.20
CA ARG A 280 28.10 16.36 6.46
C ARG A 280 28.35 15.09 7.23
N LEU A 281 28.09 15.14 8.54
CA LEU A 281 28.24 14.05 9.48
C LEU A 281 26.88 13.44 9.78
N MET A 282 26.73 12.13 9.55
CA MET A 282 25.53 11.37 9.88
C MET A 282 25.80 10.48 11.08
N LEU A 283 24.89 10.47 12.05
CA LEU A 283 24.93 9.57 13.21
C LEU A 283 23.64 8.77 13.29
N ARG A 284 23.78 7.45 13.46
CA ARG A 284 22.64 6.56 13.76
C ARG A 284 22.52 6.37 15.25
N TYR A 285 21.29 6.39 15.75
CA TYR A 285 21.02 6.13 17.14
C TYR A 285 19.64 5.48 17.34
N GLN A 286 19.48 4.82 18.49
CA GLN A 286 18.21 4.23 18.91
C GLN A 286 17.57 5.15 19.95
N PRO A 287 16.43 5.80 19.66
CA PRO A 287 15.73 6.68 20.61
C PRO A 287 15.38 6.02 21.94
N SER A 288 15.12 4.70 21.95
CA SER A 288 14.87 3.92 23.16
C SER A 288 16.10 3.80 24.09
N ARG A 289 17.32 3.96 23.56
CA ARG A 289 18.59 3.77 24.29
C ARG A 289 19.40 5.03 24.43
N THR A 290 19.29 5.97 23.49
CA THR A 290 20.12 7.16 23.42
C THR A 290 19.28 8.40 23.23
N ARG A 291 19.42 9.38 24.09
CA ARG A 291 18.73 10.67 23.98
C ARG A 291 19.48 11.61 23.04
N ILE A 292 18.75 12.40 22.24
CA ILE A 292 19.35 13.40 21.34
C ILE A 292 20.33 14.33 22.09
N GLY A 293 20.01 14.70 23.35
CA GLY A 293 20.89 15.54 24.17
C GLY A 293 22.26 14.93 24.42
N GLU A 294 22.37 13.60 24.53
CA GLU A 294 23.65 12.90 24.68
C GLU A 294 24.49 12.98 23.40
N ILE A 295 23.82 12.92 22.25
CA ILE A 295 24.47 13.03 20.94
C ILE A 295 24.98 14.45 20.74
N LEU A 296 24.14 15.46 21.03
CA LEU A 296 24.54 16.86 20.93
C LEU A 296 25.71 17.20 21.83
N ALA A 297 25.69 16.71 23.09
CA ALA A 297 26.80 16.89 24.02
C ALA A 297 28.09 16.25 23.51
N ALA A 298 28.00 15.07 22.86
CA ALA A 298 29.17 14.40 22.28
C ALA A 298 29.73 15.13 21.05
N VAL A 299 28.85 15.72 20.21
CA VAL A 299 29.28 16.54 19.06
C VAL A 299 29.97 17.83 19.54
N GLN A 300 29.40 18.49 20.56
CA GLN A 300 30.02 19.66 21.18
C GLN A 300 31.37 19.33 21.84
N ALA A 301 31.45 18.21 22.58
CA ALA A 301 32.66 17.75 23.22
C ALA A 301 33.76 17.38 22.19
N ALA A 302 33.38 16.99 20.97
CA ALA A 302 34.30 16.78 19.86
C ALA A 302 34.79 18.10 19.22
N GLY A 303 34.33 19.27 19.72
CA GLY A 303 34.71 20.58 19.22
C GLY A 303 34.09 20.98 17.88
N LEU A 304 32.97 20.31 17.49
CA LEU A 304 32.35 20.56 16.21
C LEU A 304 31.27 21.64 16.29
N ASN A 305 31.35 22.62 15.41
CA ASN A 305 30.33 23.67 15.27
C ASN A 305 29.26 23.25 14.28
N ILE A 306 28.01 23.18 14.76
CA ILE A 306 26.84 22.77 13.96
C ILE A 306 26.24 24.01 13.32
N VAL A 307 26.13 24.01 12.00
CA VAL A 307 25.42 25.04 11.22
C VAL A 307 23.94 24.69 11.08
N ASP A 308 23.65 23.42 10.84
CA ASP A 308 22.28 22.90 10.68
C ASP A 308 22.20 21.44 11.12
N MET A 309 21.00 21.00 11.50
CA MET A 309 20.72 19.65 11.92
C MET A 309 19.37 19.18 11.35
N THR A 310 19.38 18.01 10.72
CA THR A 310 18.17 17.35 10.23
C THR A 310 18.06 15.98 10.84
N THR A 311 16.86 15.62 11.31
CA THR A 311 16.54 14.25 11.74
C THR A 311 15.89 13.52 10.57
N LEU A 312 16.45 12.38 10.19
CA LEU A 312 15.82 11.44 9.26
C LEU A 312 15.24 10.29 10.08
N GLU A 313 13.97 10.04 9.90
CA GLU A 313 13.32 8.87 10.47
C GLU A 313 13.54 7.69 9.51
N ALA A 314 13.66 6.50 10.07
CA ALA A 314 13.70 5.29 9.26
C ALA A 314 12.36 5.14 8.51
N ASP A 315 12.43 4.86 7.24
CA ASP A 315 11.27 4.67 6.39
C ASP A 315 10.89 3.19 6.22
N LEU A 316 9.74 2.95 5.59
CA LEU A 316 9.30 1.57 5.31
C LEU A 316 10.26 0.82 4.39
N GLU A 317 11.11 1.50 3.62
CA GLU A 317 12.10 0.89 2.75
C GLU A 317 13.18 0.16 3.55
N ASP A 318 13.64 0.77 4.64
CA ASP A 318 14.59 0.16 5.58
C ASP A 318 14.00 -1.09 6.24
N ILE A 319 12.72 -1.03 6.67
CA ILE A 319 12.01 -2.18 7.23
C ILE A 319 11.93 -3.31 6.20
N PHE A 320 11.50 -2.96 5.00
CA PHE A 320 11.36 -3.90 3.91
C PHE A 320 12.68 -4.61 3.62
N LEU A 321 13.78 -3.87 3.49
CA LEU A 321 15.12 -4.42 3.27
C LEU A 321 15.59 -5.31 4.43
N GLN A 322 15.30 -4.94 5.68
CA GLN A 322 15.66 -5.76 6.85
C GLN A 322 14.87 -7.07 6.90
N LEU A 323 13.57 -7.03 6.66
CA LEU A 323 12.70 -8.21 6.70
C LEU A 323 13.03 -9.18 5.55
N THR A 324 13.28 -8.64 4.34
CA THR A 324 13.60 -9.48 3.17
C THR A 324 14.98 -10.08 3.23
N ARG A 325 15.99 -9.39 3.83
CA ARG A 325 17.34 -9.93 4.03
C ARG A 325 17.39 -11.07 5.05
N ARG A 326 16.57 -11.01 6.11
CA ARG A 326 16.49 -12.10 7.11
C ARG A 326 15.97 -13.41 6.53
N ASP A 327 15.00 -13.33 5.59
CA ASP A 327 14.49 -14.52 4.91
C ASP A 327 15.52 -15.17 3.97
N SER A 328 16.39 -14.38 3.34
CA SER A 328 17.44 -14.91 2.44
C SER A 328 18.58 -15.62 3.19
N THR A 329 18.76 -15.36 4.48
CA THR A 329 19.79 -16.02 5.32
C THR A 329 19.26 -17.27 6.04
N GLY A 330 17.93 -17.48 6.07
CA GLY A 330 17.29 -18.64 6.74
C GLY A 330 17.22 -19.93 5.93
N THR A 331 17.54 -19.93 4.63
CA THR A 331 17.44 -21.10 3.75
C THR A 331 18.76 -21.88 3.55
N GLY A 332 19.78 -21.60 4.37
CA GLY A 332 21.08 -22.25 4.28
C GLY A 332 21.41 -23.11 5.49
N HIS A 333 20.58 -24.14 5.82
CA HIS A 333 21.07 -25.31 6.60
C HIS A 333 19.96 -26.36 6.70
N ALA A 334 19.92 -27.27 5.73
CA ALA A 334 19.59 -28.70 5.91
C ALA A 334 19.92 -29.39 4.59
N ALA A 335 21.12 -29.90 4.52
CA ALA A 335 21.48 -31.00 3.61
C ALA A 335 21.45 -32.29 4.41
#